data_e19ab577994674a83fc75fa30258de70
#
_entry.id   e19ab577994674a83fc75fa30258de70
#
_cell.length_a   1.000
_cell.length_b   1.000
_cell.length_c   1.000
_cell.angle_alpha   90.00
_cell.angle_beta   90.00
_cell.angle_gamma   90.00
#
_symmetry.space_group_name_H-M   'P 1'
#
loop_
_entity.id
_entity.type
_entity.pdbx_description
1 polymer ?
#
loop_
_entity_poly.entity_id
_entity_poly.type
_entity_poly.pdbx_seq_one_letter_code
_entity_poly.pdbx_strand_id
1 'polypeptide(L)'
;MNIALMAHDSKKELMTQFCIAYCGILSRHSLCATGTTGKLVAEATGLEIQRFLSGSQGGDQQIASRIACNEIDLLLMFRDPLTPKPHEPNEANLLRLCDVHNIPVDT
;
A
#
# COMPACT_ATOMS: atom_id res chain seq x y z
N MET A 1 -0.37 -14.47 -3.91
CA MET A 1 -1.39 -13.41 -3.74
C MET A 1 -0.76 -12.05 -4.04
N ASN A 2 -1.56 -11.13 -4.49
CA ASN A 2 -1.10 -9.78 -4.82
C ASN A 2 -1.40 -8.84 -3.64
N ILE A 3 -0.35 -8.29 -3.05
CA ILE A 3 -0.44 -7.46 -1.85
C ILE A 3 -0.03 -6.04 -2.20
N ALA A 4 -0.89 -5.07 -1.89
CA ALA A 4 -0.58 -3.66 -2.06
C ALA A 4 -0.19 -3.03 -0.72
N LEU A 5 0.85 -2.19 -0.74
CA LEU A 5 1.37 -1.51 0.44
C LEU A 5 1.21 0.00 0.27
N MET A 6 0.60 0.64 1.24
CA MET A 6 0.45 2.09 1.27
C MET A 6 0.72 2.58 2.68
N ALA A 7 1.39 3.72 2.81
CA ALA A 7 1.64 4.31 4.12
C ALA A 7 1.64 5.83 4.03
N HIS A 8 1.00 6.46 5.00
CA HIS A 8 1.13 7.88 5.24
C HIS A 8 2.61 8.22 5.51
N ASP A 9 3.05 9.43 5.18
CA ASP A 9 4.46 9.82 5.37
C ASP A 9 4.95 9.58 6.80
N SER A 10 4.12 9.87 7.80
CA SER A 10 4.46 9.65 9.21
C SER A 10 4.53 8.17 9.59
N LYS A 11 4.02 7.28 8.74
CA LYS A 11 3.95 5.84 9.00
C LYS A 11 4.87 5.00 8.11
N LYS A 12 5.64 5.64 7.24
CA LYS A 12 6.52 4.91 6.31
C LYS A 12 7.59 4.10 7.03
N GLU A 13 8.16 4.65 8.11
CA GLU A 13 9.13 3.92 8.91
C GLU A 13 8.51 2.69 9.55
N LEU A 14 7.30 2.82 10.09
CA LEU A 14 6.58 1.70 10.68
C LEU A 14 6.27 0.62 9.64
N MET A 15 5.84 1.02 8.45
CA MET A 15 5.61 0.10 7.33
C MET A 15 6.91 -0.63 6.97
N THR A 16 8.02 0.07 6.92
CA THR A 16 9.32 -0.51 6.60
C THR A 16 9.70 -1.56 7.64
N GLN A 17 9.56 -1.23 8.93
CA GLN A 17 9.86 -2.17 10.01
C GLN A 17 8.95 -3.40 9.97
N PHE A 18 7.67 -3.20 9.68
CA PHE A 18 6.72 -4.30 9.50
C PHE A 18 7.18 -5.23 8.37
N CYS A 19 7.56 -4.67 7.25
CA CYS A 19 8.00 -5.47 6.09
C CYS A 19 9.31 -6.21 6.36
N ILE A 20 10.21 -5.62 7.16
CA ILE A 20 11.42 -6.32 7.59
C ILE A 20 11.07 -7.53 8.45
N ALA A 21 10.16 -7.35 9.42
CA ALA A 21 9.76 -8.43 10.32
C ALA A 21 9.09 -9.58 9.58
N TYR A 22 8.31 -9.28 8.53
CA TYR A 22 7.56 -10.29 7.78
C TYR A 22 8.15 -10.57 6.39
N CYS A 23 9.40 -10.22 6.18
CA CYS A 23 10.07 -10.35 4.89
C CYS A 23 9.96 -11.77 4.31
N GLY A 24 10.17 -12.79 5.14
CA GLY A 24 10.10 -14.18 4.69
C GLY A 24 8.72 -14.58 4.15
N ILE A 25 7.66 -14.08 4.77
CA ILE A 25 6.29 -14.35 4.33
C ILE A 25 6.01 -13.53 3.07
N LEU A 26 6.37 -12.25 3.08
CA LEU A 26 6.09 -11.34 1.96
C LEU A 26 6.82 -11.75 0.68
N SER A 27 8.00 -12.35 0.80
CA SER A 27 8.77 -12.79 -0.37
C SER A 27 8.06 -13.85 -1.20
N ARG A 28 7.04 -14.50 -0.65
CA ARG A 28 6.26 -15.53 -1.35
C ARG A 28 5.11 -14.94 -2.17
N HIS A 29 4.92 -13.64 -2.13
CA HIS A 29 3.79 -12.98 -2.77
C HIS A 29 4.26 -11.88 -3.70
N SER A 30 3.37 -11.47 -4.62
CA SER A 30 3.63 -10.33 -5.49
C SER A 30 3.27 -9.05 -4.75
N LEU A 31 4.21 -8.12 -4.67
CA LEU A 31 4.04 -6.88 -3.92
C LEU A 31 3.98 -5.69 -4.86
N CYS A 32 3.12 -4.73 -4.54
CA CYS A 32 3.10 -3.44 -5.20
C CYS A 32 2.91 -2.35 -4.13
N ALA A 33 3.35 -1.15 -4.43
CA ALA A 33 3.29 -0.05 -3.47
C ALA A 33 3.34 1.30 -4.20
N THR A 34 2.86 2.34 -3.54
CA THR A 34 3.09 3.70 -4.02
C THR A 34 4.59 4.00 -4.00
N GLY A 35 5.02 4.92 -4.86
CA GLY A 35 6.43 5.08 -5.21
C GLY A 35 7.40 5.20 -4.05
N THR A 36 7.16 6.16 -3.13
CA THR A 36 8.07 6.39 -2.00
C THR A 36 8.07 5.22 -1.02
N THR A 37 6.88 4.70 -0.69
CA THR A 37 6.77 3.53 0.18
C THR A 37 7.48 2.32 -0.42
N GLY A 38 7.25 2.06 -1.70
CA GLY A 38 7.88 0.94 -2.39
C GLY A 38 9.40 1.04 -2.40
N LYS A 39 9.93 2.25 -2.63
CA LYS A 39 11.37 2.48 -2.61
C LYS A 39 11.98 2.17 -1.25
N LEU A 40 11.39 2.72 -0.18
CA LEU A 40 11.90 2.53 1.18
C LEU A 40 11.87 1.06 1.60
N VAL A 41 10.76 0.37 1.31
CA VAL A 41 10.62 -1.03 1.67
C VAL A 41 11.58 -1.90 0.87
N ALA A 42 11.70 -1.67 -0.43
CA ALA A 42 12.61 -2.44 -1.27
C ALA A 42 14.07 -2.29 -0.83
N GLU A 43 14.48 -1.07 -0.49
CA GLU A 43 15.84 -0.81 -0.03
C GLU A 43 16.14 -1.48 1.32
N ALA A 44 15.16 -1.51 2.21
CA ALA A 44 15.33 -2.07 3.55
C ALA A 44 15.25 -3.60 3.60
N THR A 45 14.48 -4.22 2.70
CA THR A 45 14.20 -5.66 2.75
C THR A 45 14.82 -6.46 1.61
N GLY A 46 15.16 -5.81 0.51
CA GLY A 46 15.61 -6.50 -0.71
C GLY A 46 14.47 -7.17 -1.49
N LEU A 47 13.23 -6.97 -1.10
CA LEU A 47 12.08 -7.52 -1.81
C LEU A 47 11.87 -6.84 -3.16
N GLU A 48 11.40 -7.60 -4.14
CA GLU A 48 10.97 -7.03 -5.42
C GLU A 48 9.56 -6.46 -5.25
N ILE A 49 9.43 -5.16 -5.49
CA ILE A 49 8.17 -4.45 -5.33
C ILE A 49 7.88 -3.66 -6.59
N GLN A 50 6.70 -3.86 -7.20
CA GLN A 50 6.25 -3.02 -8.29
C GLN A 50 5.87 -1.66 -7.71
N ARG A 51 6.58 -0.61 -8.13
CA ARG A 51 6.33 0.74 -7.61
C ARG A 51 5.44 1.52 -8.56
N PHE A 52 4.41 2.13 -8.00
CA PHE A 52 3.56 3.09 -8.71
C PHE A 52 4.07 4.51 -8.46
N LEU A 53 3.34 5.50 -8.96
CA LEU A 53 3.62 6.89 -8.61
C LEU A 53 3.40 7.10 -7.11
N SER A 54 3.99 8.17 -6.55
CA SER A 54 3.69 8.54 -5.16
C SER A 54 2.21 8.87 -5.01
N GLY A 55 1.67 8.78 -3.79
CA GLY A 55 0.26 9.08 -3.54
C GLY A 55 -0.15 10.45 -4.06
N SER A 56 0.71 11.47 -3.86
CA SER A 56 0.46 12.83 -4.31
C SER A 56 0.50 12.97 -5.84
N GLN A 57 1.05 12.00 -6.56
CA GLN A 57 1.18 12.01 -8.02
C GLN A 57 0.26 11.01 -8.71
N GLY A 58 -0.71 10.45 -7.98
CA GLY A 58 -1.67 9.53 -8.57
C GLY A 58 -1.44 8.06 -8.24
N GLY A 59 -0.49 7.73 -7.35
CA GLY A 59 -0.25 6.35 -6.94
C GLY A 59 -1.46 5.69 -6.31
N ASP A 60 -2.24 6.44 -5.52
CA ASP A 60 -3.46 5.94 -4.89
C ASP A 60 -4.49 5.53 -5.95
N GLN A 61 -4.59 6.29 -7.03
CA GLN A 61 -5.50 5.99 -8.15
C GLN A 61 -5.05 4.75 -8.91
N GLN A 62 -3.75 4.55 -9.04
CA GLN A 62 -3.22 3.35 -9.69
C GLN A 62 -3.57 2.10 -8.87
N ILE A 63 -3.46 2.16 -7.55
CA ILE A 63 -3.86 1.05 -6.68
C ILE A 63 -5.37 0.84 -6.76
N ALA A 64 -6.16 1.91 -6.74
CA ALA A 64 -7.61 1.82 -6.87
C ALA A 64 -8.01 1.12 -8.17
N SER A 65 -7.35 1.44 -9.27
CA SER A 65 -7.60 0.79 -10.56
C SER A 65 -7.32 -0.72 -10.50
N ARG A 66 -6.24 -1.12 -9.83
CA ARG A 66 -5.91 -2.54 -9.66
C ARG A 66 -6.92 -3.27 -8.79
N ILE A 67 -7.44 -2.62 -7.75
CA ILE A 67 -8.50 -3.18 -6.92
C ILE A 67 -9.76 -3.40 -7.75
N ALA A 68 -10.14 -2.40 -8.54
CA ALA A 68 -11.33 -2.48 -9.38
C ALA A 68 -11.24 -3.60 -10.42
N CYS A 69 -10.03 -3.97 -10.84
CA CYS A 69 -9.80 -5.08 -11.77
C CYS A 69 -9.56 -6.42 -11.07
N ASN A 70 -9.78 -6.50 -9.76
CA ASN A 70 -9.55 -7.70 -8.95
C ASN A 70 -8.10 -8.21 -9.00
N GLU A 71 -7.16 -7.29 -9.13
CA GLU A 71 -5.72 -7.63 -9.19
C GLU A 71 -5.03 -7.54 -7.84
N ILE A 72 -5.74 -7.09 -6.79
CA ILE A 72 -5.20 -6.96 -5.43
C ILE A 72 -5.98 -7.90 -4.51
N ASP A 73 -5.26 -8.72 -3.77
CA ASP A 73 -5.85 -9.68 -2.83
C ASP A 73 -5.85 -9.19 -1.38
N LEU A 74 -4.92 -8.28 -1.05
CA LEU A 74 -4.80 -7.72 0.30
C LEU A 74 -4.22 -6.32 0.19
N LEU A 75 -4.81 -5.38 0.92
CA LEU A 75 -4.29 -4.01 1.03
C LEU A 75 -3.82 -3.75 2.45
N LEU A 76 -2.53 -3.45 2.61
CA LEU A 76 -1.95 -3.00 3.88
C LEU A 76 -1.79 -1.48 3.81
N MET A 77 -2.62 -0.78 4.56
CA MET A 77 -2.65 0.68 4.57
C MET A 77 -2.38 1.22 5.97
N PHE A 78 -1.24 1.86 6.16
CA PHE A 78 -0.88 2.48 7.42
C PHE A 78 -1.24 3.96 7.36
N ARG A 79 -2.34 4.32 8.01
CA ARG A 79 -2.89 5.68 8.01
C ARG A 79 -2.50 6.43 9.27
N ASP A 80 -2.50 7.76 9.16
CA ASP A 80 -2.41 8.64 10.32
C ASP A 80 -3.68 9.49 10.39
N PRO A 81 -4.68 9.08 11.17
CA PRO A 81 -5.94 9.82 11.25
C PRO A 81 -5.81 11.18 11.95
N LEU A 82 -4.69 11.42 12.63
CA LEU A 82 -4.46 12.67 13.35
C LEU A 82 -3.81 13.74 12.49
N THR A 83 -3.33 13.38 11.29
CA THR A 83 -2.65 14.31 10.38
C THR A 83 -3.35 14.29 9.02
N PRO A 84 -4.36 15.14 8.80
CA PRO A 84 -5.08 15.18 7.53
C PRO A 84 -4.17 15.51 6.36
N LYS A 85 -4.44 14.91 5.22
CA LYS A 85 -3.71 15.15 3.98
C LYS A 85 -4.65 15.46 2.83
N PRO A 86 -4.18 16.21 1.81
CA PRO A 86 -5.02 16.54 0.66
C PRO A 86 -5.57 15.32 -0.09
N HIS A 87 -4.93 14.16 0.01
CA HIS A 87 -5.37 12.95 -0.68
C HIS A 87 -6.21 12.00 0.17
N GLU A 88 -6.65 12.42 1.38
CA GLU A 88 -7.53 11.59 2.22
C GLU A 88 -8.80 11.11 1.51
N PRO A 89 -9.47 11.93 0.67
CA PRO A 89 -10.63 11.42 -0.07
C PRO A 89 -10.30 10.19 -0.92
N ASN A 90 -9.07 10.08 -1.41
CA ASN A 90 -8.63 8.90 -2.15
C ASN A 90 -8.50 7.69 -1.23
N GLU A 91 -8.05 7.88 0.01
CA GLU A 91 -8.00 6.79 0.99
C GLU A 91 -9.39 6.25 1.29
N ALA A 92 -10.36 7.14 1.51
CA ALA A 92 -11.75 6.73 1.74
C ALA A 92 -12.31 5.98 0.55
N ASN A 93 -12.00 6.41 -0.67
CA ASN A 93 -12.42 5.73 -1.88
C ASN A 93 -11.80 4.33 -1.99
N LEU A 94 -10.52 4.19 -1.63
CA LEU A 94 -9.85 2.90 -1.63
C LEU A 94 -10.49 1.92 -0.65
N LEU A 95 -10.82 2.39 0.56
CA LEU A 95 -11.49 1.55 1.55
C LEU A 95 -12.85 1.08 1.05
N ARG A 96 -13.60 1.95 0.41
CA ARG A 96 -14.90 1.60 -0.16
C ARG A 96 -14.76 0.57 -1.29
N LEU A 97 -13.77 0.74 -2.15
CA LEU A 97 -13.51 -0.22 -3.22
C LEU A 97 -13.13 -1.59 -2.65
N CYS A 98 -12.35 -1.62 -1.58
CA CYS A 98 -12.02 -2.87 -0.93
C CYS A 98 -13.26 -3.58 -0.38
N ASP A 99 -14.20 -2.83 0.21
CA ASP A 99 -15.46 -3.39 0.66
C ASP A 99 -16.27 -3.98 -0.49
N VAL A 100 -16.37 -3.25 -1.60
CA VAL A 100 -17.14 -3.69 -2.78
C VAL A 100 -16.53 -4.97 -3.37
N HIS A 101 -15.23 -5.08 -3.39
CA HIS A 101 -14.53 -6.22 -3.99
C HIS A 101 -14.12 -7.28 -2.97
N ASN A 102 -14.54 -7.15 -1.71
CA ASN A 102 -14.22 -8.10 -0.63
C ASN A 102 -12.72 -8.29 -0.43
N ILE A 103 -11.96 -7.21 -0.52
CA ILE A 103 -10.50 -7.24 -0.33
C ILE A 103 -10.19 -6.93 1.13
N PRO A 104 -9.49 -7.82 1.85
CA PRO A 104 -9.07 -7.53 3.22
C PRO A 104 -8.16 -6.30 3.29
N VAL A 105 -8.38 -5.46 4.29
CA VAL A 105 -7.58 -4.27 4.55
C VAL A 105 -7.11 -4.33 5.99
N ASP A 106 -5.80 -4.17 6.19
CA ASP A 106 -5.21 -4.05 7.52
C ASP A 106 -4.63 -2.64 7.66
N THR A 107 -5.01 -1.92 8.70
CA THR A 107 -4.59 -0.54 8.94
C THR A 107 -3.81 -0.38 10.22
#